data_30d6851d915e11b3c98e2349a60570b9
#
_entry.id   30d6851d915e11b3c98e2349a60570b9
#
_cell.length_a   1.000
_cell.length_b   1.000
_cell.length_c   1.000
_cell.angle_alpha   90.00
_cell.angle_beta   90.00
_cell.angle_gamma   90.00
#
_symmetry.space_group_name_H-M   'P 1'
#
loop_
_entity.id
_entity.type
_entity.pdbx_description
1 polymer ?
#
loop_
_entity_poly.entity_id
_entity_poly.type
_entity_poly.pdbx_seq_one_letter_code
_entity_poly.pdbx_strand_id
1 'polypeptide(L)'
;AGFDVLLLGSSTWGIGDLQDDWEDFLPKLAEQNLAGKKVALFGCGDADSYPDSFCEALAKLKEGLQSTGCTFIGAYEPEGYSYDATETEQDGKLIGLCLDEANQSDLTDERIEKWVALLQSEL
;
A
#
# COMPACT_ATOMS: atom_id res chain seq x y z
N ALA A 1 -16.60 -12.73 -4.69
CA ALA A 1 -16.86 -11.35 -4.36
C ALA A 1 -17.45 -10.61 -5.56
N GLY A 2 -18.42 -9.74 -5.32
CA GLY A 2 -19.16 -9.05 -6.37
C GLY A 2 -18.52 -7.75 -6.88
N PHE A 3 -17.17 -7.63 -6.83
CA PHE A 3 -16.45 -6.44 -7.26
C PHE A 3 -15.28 -6.83 -8.15
N ASP A 4 -14.84 -5.91 -9.01
CA ASP A 4 -13.72 -6.12 -9.93
C ASP A 4 -12.42 -5.49 -9.42
N VAL A 5 -12.51 -4.45 -8.60
CA VAL A 5 -11.38 -3.71 -8.05
C VAL A 5 -11.56 -3.58 -6.55
N LEU A 6 -10.49 -3.81 -5.80
CA LEU A 6 -10.47 -3.72 -4.34
C LEU A 6 -9.38 -2.76 -3.91
N LEU A 7 -9.75 -1.75 -3.12
CA LEU A 7 -8.80 -0.82 -2.51
C LEU A 7 -8.62 -1.18 -1.04
N LEU A 8 -7.39 -1.51 -0.65
CA LEU A 8 -7.07 -1.95 0.71
C LEU A 8 -6.05 -1.00 1.34
N GLY A 9 -6.31 -0.61 2.57
CA GLY A 9 -5.44 0.33 3.26
C GLY A 9 -5.10 -0.11 4.68
N SER A 10 -3.90 0.28 5.12
CA SER A 10 -3.45 0.09 6.50
C SER A 10 -2.45 1.17 6.87
N SER A 11 -2.53 1.67 8.10
CA SER A 11 -1.42 2.43 8.67
C SER A 11 -0.30 1.45 9.04
N THR A 12 0.93 1.96 9.09
CA THR A 12 2.09 1.17 9.54
C THR A 12 2.34 1.48 11.01
N TRP A 13 2.28 0.45 11.85
CA TRP A 13 2.50 0.55 13.30
C TRP A 13 3.89 0.03 13.66
N GLY A 14 4.56 0.74 14.58
CA GLY A 14 5.89 0.36 14.99
C GLY A 14 6.85 0.22 13.81
N ILE A 15 7.62 -0.85 13.77
CA ILE A 15 8.61 -1.11 12.72
C ILE A 15 7.98 -2.01 11.65
N GLY A 16 7.12 -1.41 10.83
CA GLY A 16 6.54 -2.09 9.66
C GLY A 16 5.35 -2.99 9.94
N ASP A 17 4.68 -2.84 11.08
CA ASP A 17 3.55 -3.70 11.43
C ASP A 17 2.24 -3.22 10.83
N LEU A 18 1.37 -4.20 10.48
CA LEU A 18 0.00 -3.92 10.08
C LEU A 18 -0.82 -3.40 11.25
N GLN A 19 -1.85 -2.62 10.94
CA GLN A 19 -2.87 -2.24 11.90
C GLN A 19 -3.54 -3.50 12.48
N ASP A 20 -3.90 -3.47 13.77
CA ASP A 20 -4.38 -4.67 14.50
C ASP A 20 -5.53 -5.41 13.81
N ASP A 21 -6.47 -4.69 13.23
CA ASP A 21 -7.62 -5.31 12.57
C ASP A 21 -7.21 -6.23 11.41
N TRP A 22 -6.06 -5.97 10.79
CA TRP A 22 -5.54 -6.79 9.71
C TRP A 22 -5.00 -8.14 10.18
N GLU A 23 -4.59 -8.26 11.43
CA GLU A 23 -4.08 -9.54 11.95
C GLU A 23 -5.10 -10.66 11.82
N ASP A 24 -6.38 -10.34 12.05
CA ASP A 24 -7.46 -11.30 11.93
C ASP A 24 -8.05 -11.36 10.52
N PHE A 25 -8.12 -10.23 9.83
CA PHE A 25 -8.79 -10.15 8.54
C PHE A 25 -7.94 -10.62 7.37
N LEU A 26 -6.64 -10.34 7.38
CA LEU A 26 -5.76 -10.72 6.26
C LEU A 26 -5.76 -12.23 5.99
N PRO A 27 -5.66 -13.12 7.01
CA PRO A 27 -5.74 -14.55 6.75
C PRO A 27 -7.07 -14.97 6.11
N LYS A 28 -8.16 -14.34 6.50
CA LYS A 28 -9.49 -14.62 5.93
C LYS A 28 -9.59 -14.18 4.48
N LEU A 29 -9.07 -13.01 4.17
CA LEU A 29 -9.06 -12.50 2.80
C LEU A 29 -8.14 -13.35 1.91
N ALA A 30 -7.02 -13.82 2.44
CA ALA A 30 -6.07 -14.66 1.72
C ALA A 30 -6.65 -16.02 1.31
N GLU A 31 -7.72 -16.47 1.95
CA GLU A 31 -8.43 -17.69 1.59
C GLU A 31 -9.36 -17.52 0.40
N GLN A 32 -9.63 -16.29 -0.01
CA GLN A 32 -10.54 -16.02 -1.13
C GLN A 32 -9.83 -16.20 -2.47
N ASN A 33 -10.58 -16.57 -3.49
CA ASN A 33 -10.09 -16.59 -4.86
C ASN A 33 -10.34 -15.23 -5.49
N LEU A 34 -9.27 -14.46 -5.71
CA LEU A 34 -9.33 -13.13 -6.29
C LEU A 34 -8.75 -13.10 -7.71
N ALA A 35 -8.63 -14.24 -8.36
CA ALA A 35 -8.17 -14.32 -9.75
C ALA A 35 -9.04 -13.44 -10.65
N GLY A 36 -8.42 -12.61 -11.49
CA GLY A 36 -9.12 -11.65 -12.34
C GLY A 36 -9.53 -10.36 -11.65
N LYS A 37 -9.30 -10.24 -10.34
CA LYS A 37 -9.56 -9.02 -9.59
C LYS A 37 -8.31 -8.15 -9.53
N LYS A 38 -8.51 -6.82 -9.50
CA LYS A 38 -7.41 -5.86 -9.34
C LYS A 38 -7.42 -5.34 -7.91
N VAL A 39 -6.24 -5.28 -7.30
CA VAL A 39 -6.06 -4.80 -5.92
C VAL A 39 -5.10 -3.64 -5.90
N ALA A 40 -5.51 -2.53 -5.32
CA ALA A 40 -4.66 -1.36 -5.09
C ALA A 40 -4.51 -1.15 -3.59
N LEU A 41 -3.29 -0.82 -3.17
CA LEU A 41 -2.93 -0.68 -1.77
C LEU A 41 -2.65 0.78 -1.44
N PHE A 42 -3.03 1.21 -0.23
CA PHE A 42 -2.72 2.55 0.27
C PHE A 42 -2.49 2.52 1.76
N GLY A 43 -1.80 3.50 2.28
CA GLY A 43 -1.57 3.55 3.71
C GLY A 43 -0.72 4.74 4.14
N CYS A 44 -0.42 4.79 5.43
CA CYS A 44 0.34 5.86 6.05
C CYS A 44 1.58 5.31 6.75
N GLY A 45 2.61 6.13 6.82
CA GLY A 45 3.82 5.86 7.57
C GLY A 45 4.43 7.14 8.10
N ASP A 46 5.56 7.03 8.78
CA ASP A 46 6.32 8.15 9.34
C ASP A 46 7.78 7.97 8.95
N ALA A 47 8.21 8.69 7.91
CA ALA A 47 9.55 8.54 7.36
C ALA A 47 10.65 9.05 8.29
N ASP A 48 10.38 10.03 9.13
CA ASP A 48 11.37 10.56 10.06
C ASP A 48 11.59 9.62 11.24
N SER A 49 10.52 9.05 11.80
CA SER A 49 10.62 8.14 12.95
C SER A 49 11.00 6.72 12.54
N TYR A 50 10.58 6.29 11.35
CA TYR A 50 10.81 4.93 10.86
C TYR A 50 11.33 4.96 9.42
N PRO A 51 12.53 5.52 9.19
CA PRO A 51 13.04 5.70 7.81
C PRO A 51 13.41 4.39 7.11
N ASP A 52 13.66 3.31 7.86
CA ASP A 52 14.05 2.02 7.29
C ASP A 52 12.87 1.05 7.12
N SER A 53 11.66 1.47 7.50
CA SER A 53 10.45 0.63 7.41
C SER A 53 9.22 1.43 7.00
N PHE A 54 9.42 2.49 6.23
CA PHE A 54 8.36 3.40 5.81
C PHE A 54 7.24 2.67 5.06
N CYS A 55 6.00 2.78 5.55
CA CYS A 55 4.81 2.18 4.92
C CYS A 55 4.91 0.67 4.68
N GLU A 56 5.71 -0.07 5.45
CA GLU A 56 5.90 -1.50 5.21
C GLU A 56 4.66 -2.37 5.43
N ALA A 57 3.62 -1.82 6.06
CA ALA A 57 2.34 -2.51 6.15
C ALA A 57 1.81 -2.90 4.76
N LEU A 58 2.05 -2.08 3.73
CA LEU A 58 1.62 -2.39 2.37
C LEU A 58 2.33 -3.61 1.79
N ALA A 59 3.63 -3.76 2.07
CA ALA A 59 4.36 -4.94 1.65
C ALA A 59 3.80 -6.21 2.29
N LYS A 60 3.41 -6.13 3.55
CA LYS A 60 2.79 -7.26 4.25
C LYS A 60 1.43 -7.61 3.67
N LEU A 61 0.62 -6.63 3.30
CA LEU A 61 -0.65 -6.87 2.62
C LEU A 61 -0.44 -7.58 1.29
N LYS A 62 0.51 -7.10 0.48
CA LYS A 62 0.81 -7.72 -0.82
C LYS A 62 1.27 -9.16 -0.65
N GLU A 63 2.21 -9.41 0.27
CA GLU A 63 2.72 -10.75 0.54
C GLU A 63 1.58 -11.69 0.97
N GLY A 64 0.71 -11.23 1.87
CA GLY A 64 -0.41 -12.03 2.35
C GLY A 64 -1.45 -12.36 1.28
N LEU A 65 -1.54 -11.56 0.22
CA LEU A 65 -2.55 -11.74 -0.81
C LEU A 65 -2.02 -12.35 -2.11
N GLN A 66 -0.74 -12.66 -2.20
CA GLN A 66 -0.17 -13.24 -3.42
C GLN A 66 -0.82 -14.57 -3.81
N SER A 67 -1.22 -15.37 -2.83
CA SER A 67 -1.87 -16.66 -3.06
C SER A 67 -3.30 -16.56 -3.62
N THR A 68 -3.90 -15.38 -3.59
CA THR A 68 -5.28 -15.19 -4.06
C THR A 68 -5.40 -15.13 -5.58
N GLY A 69 -4.29 -14.94 -6.28
CA GLY A 69 -4.29 -14.78 -7.75
C GLY A 69 -4.68 -13.40 -8.24
N CYS A 70 -4.84 -12.40 -7.36
CA CYS A 70 -5.18 -11.04 -7.75
C CYS A 70 -4.04 -10.35 -8.51
N THR A 71 -4.38 -9.30 -9.24
CA THR A 71 -3.41 -8.43 -9.91
C THR A 71 -3.27 -7.14 -9.11
N PHE A 72 -2.04 -6.79 -8.71
CA PHE A 72 -1.79 -5.55 -8.00
C PHE A 72 -1.61 -4.39 -8.98
N ILE A 73 -2.28 -3.27 -8.71
CA ILE A 73 -2.19 -2.03 -9.49
C ILE A 73 -1.85 -0.88 -8.55
N GLY A 74 -1.51 0.29 -9.11
CA GLY A 74 -1.28 1.49 -8.33
C GLY A 74 0.17 1.68 -7.86
N ALA A 75 1.13 0.96 -8.43
CA ALA A 75 2.55 1.20 -8.16
C ALA A 75 2.98 2.52 -8.82
N TYR A 76 3.78 3.33 -8.13
CA TYR A 76 4.17 4.64 -8.65
C TYR A 76 5.56 5.07 -8.18
N GLU A 77 6.11 6.09 -8.83
CA GLU A 77 7.46 6.60 -8.54
C GLU A 77 7.55 7.23 -7.15
N PRO A 78 8.60 6.91 -6.36
CA PRO A 78 8.75 7.46 -5.00
C PRO A 78 9.37 8.86 -4.99
N GLU A 79 8.70 9.82 -5.61
CA GLU A 79 9.18 11.21 -5.67
C GLU A 79 8.84 12.00 -4.41
N GLY A 80 9.82 12.74 -3.88
CA GLY A 80 9.62 13.65 -2.77
C GLY A 80 9.53 13.00 -1.40
N TYR A 81 9.73 11.70 -1.30
CA TYR A 81 9.77 11.00 -0.01
C TYR A 81 11.15 11.09 0.64
N SER A 82 11.18 11.04 1.97
CA SER A 82 12.42 11.18 2.73
C SER A 82 12.82 9.92 3.52
N TYR A 83 12.19 8.77 3.23
CA TYR A 83 12.59 7.50 3.86
C TYR A 83 13.94 7.01 3.33
N ASP A 84 14.63 6.17 4.11
CA ASP A 84 15.90 5.56 3.68
C ASP A 84 15.67 4.23 2.95
N ALA A 85 14.75 3.40 3.45
CA ALA A 85 14.45 2.10 2.85
C ALA A 85 13.05 1.64 3.21
N THR A 86 12.47 0.79 2.35
CA THR A 86 11.21 0.12 2.66
C THR A 86 11.03 -1.08 1.74
N GLU A 87 10.47 -2.17 2.28
CA GLU A 87 10.10 -3.33 1.48
C GLU A 87 8.92 -3.03 0.54
N THR A 88 8.21 -1.93 0.78
CA THR A 88 7.13 -1.46 -0.08
C THR A 88 7.64 -0.89 -1.41
N GLU A 89 8.93 -0.54 -1.48
CA GLU A 89 9.54 -0.15 -2.75
C GLU A 89 10.05 -1.42 -3.45
N GLN A 90 9.43 -1.77 -4.57
CA GLN A 90 9.77 -2.95 -5.37
C GLN A 90 9.95 -2.54 -6.83
N ASP A 91 11.02 -3.03 -7.45
CA ASP A 91 11.35 -2.69 -8.84
C ASP A 91 11.48 -1.19 -9.10
N GLY A 92 11.96 -0.44 -8.08
CA GLY A 92 12.14 1.00 -8.17
C GLY A 92 10.88 1.82 -7.99
N LYS A 93 9.76 1.20 -7.61
CA LYS A 93 8.47 1.87 -7.39
C LYS A 93 7.86 1.47 -6.07
N LEU A 94 7.10 2.39 -5.47
CA LEU A 94 6.24 2.06 -4.33
C LEU A 94 5.04 1.26 -4.85
N ILE A 95 4.71 0.16 -4.18
CA ILE A 95 3.65 -0.77 -4.64
C ILE A 95 2.23 -0.24 -4.40
N GLY A 96 2.08 0.89 -3.72
CA GLY A 96 0.80 1.52 -3.46
C GLY A 96 0.98 2.95 -3.01
N LEU A 97 -0.12 3.62 -2.71
CA LEU A 97 -0.09 5.00 -2.24
C LEU A 97 0.42 5.05 -0.79
N CYS A 98 1.56 5.67 -0.59
CA CYS A 98 2.15 5.87 0.73
C CYS A 98 2.03 7.34 1.13
N LEU A 99 1.40 7.60 2.26
CA LEU A 99 1.20 8.95 2.79
C LEU A 99 2.03 9.15 4.05
N ASP A 100 2.71 10.27 4.15
CA ASP A 100 3.49 10.64 5.32
C ASP A 100 2.85 11.86 5.98
N GLU A 101 1.73 11.64 6.65
CA GLU A 101 0.97 12.70 7.33
C GLU A 101 1.75 13.34 8.48
N ALA A 102 2.65 12.59 9.11
CA ALA A 102 3.44 13.09 10.24
C ALA A 102 4.43 14.17 9.80
N ASN A 103 5.02 14.05 8.60
CA ASN A 103 6.11 14.91 8.14
C ASN A 103 5.78 15.69 6.86
N GLN A 104 4.92 15.17 6.01
CA GLN A 104 4.63 15.71 4.69
C GLN A 104 3.12 15.80 4.42
N SER A 105 2.34 16.22 5.42
CA SER A 105 0.89 16.35 5.26
C SER A 105 0.49 17.34 4.17
N ASP A 106 1.34 18.30 3.86
CA ASP A 106 1.14 19.27 2.78
C ASP A 106 1.17 18.64 1.39
N LEU A 107 1.75 17.44 1.25
CA LEU A 107 1.83 16.72 -0.02
C LEU A 107 0.71 15.68 -0.19
N THR A 108 -0.08 15.43 0.84
CA THR A 108 -1.07 14.35 0.84
C THR A 108 -2.10 14.50 -0.28
N ASP A 109 -2.72 15.66 -0.42
CA ASP A 109 -3.76 15.87 -1.43
C ASP A 109 -3.23 15.68 -2.85
N GLU A 110 -2.04 16.19 -3.12
CA GLU A 110 -1.40 16.05 -4.44
C GLU A 110 -1.08 14.58 -4.73
N ARG A 111 -0.58 13.85 -3.73
CA ARG A 111 -0.26 12.43 -3.89
C ARG A 111 -1.51 11.60 -4.16
N ILE A 112 -2.59 11.88 -3.46
CA ILE A 112 -3.87 11.21 -3.69
C ILE A 112 -4.38 11.48 -5.11
N GLU A 113 -4.35 12.73 -5.56
CA GLU A 113 -4.81 13.10 -6.91
C GLU A 113 -4.01 12.39 -8.00
N LYS A 114 -2.68 12.36 -7.87
CA LYS A 114 -1.82 11.68 -8.83
C LYS A 114 -2.08 10.18 -8.85
N TRP A 115 -2.26 9.59 -7.68
CA TRP A 115 -2.51 8.15 -7.58
C TRP A 115 -3.86 7.76 -8.18
N VAL A 116 -4.90 8.55 -7.93
CA VAL A 116 -6.22 8.30 -8.50
C VAL A 116 -6.17 8.37 -10.03
N ALA A 117 -5.46 9.35 -10.59
CA ALA A 117 -5.28 9.45 -12.03
C ALA A 117 -4.53 8.23 -12.59
N LEU A 118 -3.51 7.76 -11.88
CA LEU A 118 -2.78 6.55 -12.25
C LEU A 118 -3.69 5.32 -12.24
N LEU A 119 -4.49 5.15 -11.18
CA LEU A 119 -5.43 4.03 -11.09
C LEU A 119 -6.42 4.03 -12.26
N GLN A 120 -6.93 5.20 -12.64
CA GLN A 120 -7.87 5.29 -13.76
C GLN A 120 -7.26 4.78 -15.06
N SER A 121 -5.96 4.96 -15.25
CA SER A 121 -5.27 4.47 -16.45
C SER A 121 -4.99 2.96 -16.39
N GLU A 122 -5.03 2.36 -15.21
CA GLU A 122 -4.74 0.93 -15.01
C GLU A 122 -5.99 0.06 -14.86
N LEU A 123 -7.14 0.69 -14.78
CA LEU A 123 -8.44 -0.04 -14.70
C LEU A 123 -8.94 -0.49 -16.12
#